data_8b45d17370624c76ff6c15bc01e0888f
#
_entry.id   8b45d17370624c76ff6c15bc01e0888f
#
_cell.length_a   1.000
_cell.length_b   1.000
_cell.length_c   1.000
_cell.angle_alpha   90.00
_cell.angle_beta   90.00
_cell.angle_gamma   90.00
#
_symmetry.space_group_name_H-M   'P 1'
#
loop_
_entity.id
_entity.type
_entity.pdbx_description
1 polymer ?
#
loop_
_entity_poly.entity_id
_entity_poly.type
_entity_poly.pdbx_seq_one_letter_code
_entity_poly.pdbx_strand_id
1 'polypeptide(L)'
;EQVLLEGVTFQNSPAWNIHPLLCKHLTVENIIVKNPWFAQNGDGIDIESCEYVSVRNSKFDVGDDGICLKSGKDAEGRKRARPSAHILIENCVVFHGHGGVVVGSEMSGGVHDLFVNNCQFLDTDVGLRFKTARGRGGVVENVFIRDISMKNIAGEAILFDMYYQGKDPVATFGNGGETPKIELVPVNEGTPQFKNIFIDNVIAKGAETGLLIRGLPEMPIHHIYLSNLDIE
;
A
#
# COMPACT_ATOMS: atom_id res chain seq x y z
N GLU A 1 -2.72 -2.44 -23.57
CA GLU A 1 -2.76 -1.32 -24.54
C GLU A 1 -2.14 -0.09 -23.90
N GLN A 2 -1.61 0.83 -24.70
CA GLN A 2 -0.92 2.02 -24.22
C GLN A 2 -1.91 3.07 -23.73
N VAL A 3 -1.70 3.59 -22.50
CA VAL A 3 -2.54 4.65 -21.92
C VAL A 3 -1.62 5.75 -21.38
N LEU A 4 -1.94 6.99 -21.67
CA LEU A 4 -1.25 8.17 -21.14
C LEU A 4 -2.26 9.10 -20.44
N LEU A 5 -1.95 9.42 -19.19
CA LEU A 5 -2.61 10.47 -18.40
C LEU A 5 -1.55 11.52 -18.07
N GLU A 6 -1.62 12.69 -18.68
CA GLU A 6 -0.57 13.72 -18.56
C GLU A 6 -1.16 15.11 -18.39
N GLY A 7 -0.59 15.88 -17.47
CA GLY A 7 -0.82 17.32 -17.33
C GLY A 7 -2.24 17.72 -16.91
N VAL A 8 -3.04 16.82 -16.36
CA VAL A 8 -4.45 17.05 -16.02
C VAL A 8 -4.69 17.03 -14.52
N THR A 9 -5.78 17.64 -14.08
CA THR A 9 -6.26 17.59 -12.72
C THR A 9 -7.54 16.75 -12.65
N PHE A 10 -7.54 15.73 -11.78
CA PHE A 10 -8.70 14.94 -11.40
C PHE A 10 -9.16 15.37 -10.02
N GLN A 11 -10.46 15.57 -9.81
CA GLN A 11 -10.94 16.01 -8.51
C GLN A 11 -12.39 15.66 -8.21
N ASN A 12 -12.71 15.62 -6.91
CA ASN A 12 -14.07 15.47 -6.41
C ASN A 12 -14.79 14.21 -6.88
N SER A 13 -14.07 13.09 -6.96
CA SER A 13 -14.70 11.80 -7.21
C SER A 13 -15.50 11.34 -6.00
N PRO A 14 -16.66 10.72 -6.19
CA PRO A 14 -17.45 10.16 -5.08
C PRO A 14 -16.86 8.88 -4.49
N ALA A 15 -15.88 8.28 -5.16
CA ALA A 15 -15.13 7.11 -4.75
C ALA A 15 -13.72 7.20 -5.36
N TRP A 16 -13.00 6.12 -5.51
CA TRP A 16 -11.66 6.07 -6.12
C TRP A 16 -11.54 6.99 -7.33
N ASN A 17 -10.59 7.91 -7.29
CA ASN A 17 -10.55 8.97 -8.30
C ASN A 17 -10.10 8.44 -9.67
N ILE A 18 -8.96 7.76 -9.69
CA ILE A 18 -8.43 7.16 -10.92
C ILE A 18 -8.30 5.65 -10.67
N HIS A 19 -9.03 4.84 -11.42
CA HIS A 19 -9.01 3.39 -11.28
C HIS A 19 -8.67 2.69 -12.62
N PRO A 20 -7.39 2.61 -12.98
CA PRO A 20 -6.97 1.79 -14.11
C PRO A 20 -7.09 0.31 -13.74
N LEU A 21 -7.87 -0.42 -14.51
CA LEU A 21 -8.12 -1.83 -14.33
C LEU A 21 -7.66 -2.61 -15.57
N LEU A 22 -6.84 -3.64 -15.36
CA LEU A 22 -6.34 -4.54 -16.43
C LEU A 22 -5.62 -3.80 -17.57
N CYS A 23 -5.00 -2.67 -17.25
CA CYS A 23 -4.22 -1.88 -18.22
C CYS A 23 -2.83 -2.49 -18.42
N LYS A 24 -2.28 -2.26 -19.60
CA LYS A 24 -0.90 -2.57 -19.93
C LYS A 24 -0.23 -1.38 -20.60
N HIS A 25 1.00 -1.03 -20.14
CA HIS A 25 1.73 0.17 -20.55
C HIS A 25 0.94 1.47 -20.25
N LEU A 26 0.69 1.70 -18.95
CA LEU A 26 0.08 2.92 -18.43
C LEU A 26 1.17 3.89 -18.00
N THR A 27 1.12 5.11 -18.51
CA THR A 27 1.92 6.24 -18.05
C THR A 27 1.01 7.29 -17.43
N VAL A 28 1.33 7.68 -16.19
CA VAL A 28 0.67 8.77 -15.45
C VAL A 28 1.75 9.78 -15.10
N GLU A 29 1.65 10.98 -15.64
CA GLU A 29 2.72 11.97 -15.50
C GLU A 29 2.19 13.39 -15.34
N ASN A 30 2.82 14.15 -14.42
CA ASN A 30 2.49 15.56 -14.18
C ASN A 30 1.01 15.80 -13.89
N ILE A 31 0.33 14.89 -13.21
CA ILE A 31 -1.08 15.04 -12.83
C ILE A 31 -1.23 15.57 -11.39
N ILE A 32 -2.42 16.11 -11.13
CA ILE A 32 -2.85 16.49 -9.79
C ILE A 32 -4.16 15.78 -9.49
N VAL A 33 -4.22 15.08 -8.37
CA VAL A 33 -5.44 14.44 -7.88
C VAL A 33 -5.88 15.10 -6.59
N LYS A 34 -7.16 15.49 -6.48
CA LYS A 34 -7.72 16.14 -5.30
C LYS A 34 -9.07 15.56 -4.92
N ASN A 35 -9.18 15.06 -3.71
CA ASN A 35 -10.45 14.70 -3.09
C ASN A 35 -10.55 15.32 -1.71
N PRO A 36 -11.75 15.66 -1.21
CA PRO A 36 -11.92 16.14 0.15
C PRO A 36 -11.41 15.11 1.17
N TRP A 37 -10.73 15.55 2.22
CA TRP A 37 -10.14 14.66 3.24
C TRP A 37 -11.18 13.82 3.99
N PHE A 38 -12.41 14.29 4.08
CA PHE A 38 -13.51 13.58 4.72
C PHE A 38 -14.23 12.60 3.77
N ALA A 39 -13.84 12.54 2.50
CA ALA A 39 -14.47 11.65 1.53
C ALA A 39 -14.00 10.20 1.76
N GLN A 40 -14.91 9.36 2.26
CA GLN A 40 -14.63 7.93 2.41
C GLN A 40 -14.38 7.29 1.04
N ASN A 41 -13.40 6.39 0.95
CA ASN A 41 -12.92 5.79 -0.28
C ASN A 41 -12.52 6.85 -1.34
N GLY A 42 -12.02 7.99 -0.88
CA GLY A 42 -11.54 9.07 -1.74
C GLY A 42 -10.10 8.86 -2.19
N ASP A 43 -9.73 7.66 -2.59
CA ASP A 43 -8.39 7.27 -3.02
C ASP A 43 -7.93 8.09 -4.23
N GLY A 44 -6.64 8.31 -4.34
CA GLY A 44 -6.06 9.05 -5.45
C GLY A 44 -5.99 8.25 -6.73
N ILE A 45 -5.24 7.16 -6.71
CA ILE A 45 -5.16 6.23 -7.83
C ILE A 45 -5.08 4.80 -7.32
N ASP A 46 -5.94 3.92 -7.85
CA ASP A 46 -5.99 2.50 -7.57
C ASP A 46 -5.57 1.71 -8.80
N ILE A 47 -4.31 1.32 -8.85
CA ILE A 47 -3.73 0.56 -9.96
C ILE A 47 -4.09 -0.91 -9.75
N GLU A 48 -5.10 -1.41 -10.46
CA GLU A 48 -5.59 -2.77 -10.25
C GLU A 48 -5.27 -3.70 -11.43
N SER A 49 -4.53 -4.76 -11.16
CA SER A 49 -4.19 -5.80 -12.14
C SER A 49 -3.57 -5.23 -13.42
N CYS A 50 -2.70 -4.23 -13.28
CA CYS A 50 -2.03 -3.54 -14.38
C CYS A 50 -0.57 -3.95 -14.49
N GLU A 51 -0.05 -3.95 -15.73
CA GLU A 51 1.35 -4.29 -16.01
C GLU A 51 2.06 -3.15 -16.75
N TYR A 52 3.35 -2.94 -16.44
CA TYR A 52 4.20 -1.91 -17.04
C TYR A 52 3.62 -0.51 -16.83
N VAL A 53 3.53 -0.12 -15.57
CA VAL A 53 2.96 1.15 -15.14
C VAL A 53 4.07 2.10 -14.69
N SER A 54 3.95 3.36 -15.07
CA SER A 54 4.81 4.44 -14.58
C SER A 54 3.94 5.58 -14.05
N VAL A 55 4.13 5.94 -12.77
CA VAL A 55 3.49 7.11 -12.13
C VAL A 55 4.61 8.07 -11.71
N ARG A 56 4.66 9.25 -12.33
CA ARG A 56 5.77 10.17 -12.12
C ARG A 56 5.31 11.61 -11.91
N ASN A 57 6.13 12.39 -11.18
CA ASN A 57 6.03 13.83 -11.08
C ASN A 57 4.61 14.33 -10.74
N SER A 58 3.88 13.57 -9.93
CA SER A 58 2.45 13.76 -9.70
C SER A 58 2.13 14.05 -8.24
N LYS A 59 0.99 14.70 -7.98
CA LYS A 59 0.58 15.11 -6.64
C LYS A 59 -0.81 14.57 -6.33
N PHE A 60 -0.95 14.01 -5.14
CA PHE A 60 -2.17 13.42 -4.63
C PHE A 60 -2.53 14.08 -3.29
N ASP A 61 -3.67 14.74 -3.22
CA ASP A 61 -4.21 15.37 -2.00
C ASP A 61 -5.61 14.80 -1.78
N VAL A 62 -5.73 13.80 -0.92
CA VAL A 62 -6.87 12.89 -0.91
C VAL A 62 -7.32 12.53 0.50
N GLY A 63 -8.46 11.86 0.63
CA GLY A 63 -9.06 11.48 1.91
C GLY A 63 -8.93 9.99 2.26
N ASP A 64 -8.42 9.16 1.35
CA ASP A 64 -8.10 7.75 1.58
C ASP A 64 -6.71 7.44 1.00
N ASP A 65 -6.40 6.25 0.52
CA ASP A 65 -5.06 5.88 0.04
C ASP A 65 -4.58 6.78 -1.13
N GLY A 66 -3.36 7.28 -1.07
CA GLY A 66 -2.80 8.18 -2.09
C GLY A 66 -2.53 7.46 -3.42
N ILE A 67 -1.57 6.54 -3.42
CA ILE A 67 -1.24 5.68 -4.57
C ILE A 67 -1.36 4.23 -4.11
N CYS A 68 -2.36 3.51 -4.59
CA CYS A 68 -2.70 2.18 -4.14
C CYS A 68 -2.53 1.12 -5.24
N LEU A 69 -1.91 -0.01 -4.90
CA LEU A 69 -1.72 -1.17 -5.76
C LEU A 69 -2.71 -2.25 -5.35
N LYS A 70 -3.57 -2.65 -6.27
CA LYS A 70 -4.59 -3.67 -6.09
C LYS A 70 -4.51 -4.75 -7.18
N SER A 71 -5.08 -5.92 -6.94
CA SER A 71 -5.12 -7.02 -7.93
C SER A 71 -6.33 -7.95 -7.73
N GLY A 72 -7.46 -7.34 -7.37
CA GLY A 72 -8.71 -8.04 -7.12
C GLY A 72 -8.85 -8.55 -5.69
N LYS A 73 -10.07 -8.88 -5.35
CA LYS A 73 -10.51 -9.24 -3.99
C LYS A 73 -10.88 -10.70 -3.88
N ASP A 74 -10.35 -11.38 -2.87
CA ASP A 74 -10.73 -12.73 -2.45
C ASP A 74 -10.73 -13.76 -3.59
N ALA A 75 -11.69 -14.65 -3.63
CA ALA A 75 -11.79 -15.72 -4.62
C ALA A 75 -11.85 -15.21 -6.08
N GLU A 76 -12.55 -14.10 -6.31
CA GLU A 76 -12.64 -13.52 -7.66
C GLU A 76 -11.30 -12.92 -8.12
N GLY A 77 -10.55 -12.29 -7.21
CA GLY A 77 -9.20 -11.81 -7.50
C GLY A 77 -8.24 -12.96 -7.79
N ARG A 78 -8.26 -14.01 -6.96
CA ARG A 78 -7.44 -15.22 -7.20
C ARG A 78 -7.80 -15.91 -8.51
N LYS A 79 -9.09 -16.04 -8.83
CA LYS A 79 -9.57 -16.63 -10.10
C LYS A 79 -9.16 -15.79 -11.32
N ARG A 80 -9.19 -14.46 -11.21
CA ARG A 80 -8.69 -13.54 -12.24
C ARG A 80 -7.20 -13.79 -12.49
N ALA A 81 -6.43 -14.09 -11.46
CA ALA A 81 -4.99 -14.42 -11.52
C ALA A 81 -4.18 -13.38 -12.33
N ARG A 82 -4.45 -12.11 -12.13
CA ARG A 82 -3.78 -10.99 -12.79
C ARG A 82 -3.13 -10.10 -11.73
N PRO A 83 -1.82 -10.14 -11.60
CA PRO A 83 -1.09 -9.27 -10.68
C PRO A 83 -1.08 -7.82 -11.15
N SER A 84 -0.72 -6.92 -10.25
CA SER A 84 -0.16 -5.63 -10.58
C SER A 84 1.36 -5.75 -10.59
N ALA A 85 2.02 -5.51 -11.74
CA ALA A 85 3.41 -5.86 -11.93
C ALA A 85 4.19 -4.87 -12.80
N HIS A 86 5.53 -4.83 -12.58
CA HIS A 86 6.45 -3.95 -13.29
C HIS A 86 6.04 -2.48 -13.18
N ILE A 87 5.93 -2.00 -11.94
CA ILE A 87 5.39 -0.68 -11.61
C ILE A 87 6.51 0.22 -11.09
N LEU A 88 6.61 1.41 -11.63
CA LEU A 88 7.47 2.48 -11.15
C LEU A 88 6.63 3.65 -10.63
N ILE A 89 6.89 4.06 -9.39
CA ILE A 89 6.35 5.27 -8.77
C ILE A 89 7.53 6.17 -8.42
N GLU A 90 7.60 7.36 -9.01
CA GLU A 90 8.78 8.20 -8.89
C GLU A 90 8.43 9.68 -8.80
N ASN A 91 9.14 10.42 -7.93
CA ASN A 91 8.98 11.88 -7.79
C ASN A 91 7.54 12.31 -7.48
N CYS A 92 6.81 11.54 -6.69
CA CYS A 92 5.43 11.82 -6.34
C CYS A 92 5.32 12.41 -4.94
N VAL A 93 4.30 13.23 -4.73
CA VAL A 93 3.96 13.80 -3.41
C VAL A 93 2.54 13.41 -3.06
N VAL A 94 2.37 12.84 -1.86
CA VAL A 94 1.04 12.57 -1.30
C VAL A 94 0.83 13.47 -0.09
N PHE A 95 -0.29 14.16 -0.10
CA PHE A 95 -0.77 14.98 1.00
C PHE A 95 -1.99 14.34 1.62
N HIS A 96 -2.05 14.32 2.96
CA HIS A 96 -3.16 13.73 3.70
C HIS A 96 -3.34 12.24 3.31
N GLY A 97 -4.53 11.74 3.33
CA GLY A 97 -4.79 10.35 2.95
C GLY A 97 -4.41 9.30 3.99
N HIS A 98 -5.00 8.12 3.88
CA HIS A 98 -4.77 7.01 4.80
C HIS A 98 -3.43 6.30 4.58
N GLY A 99 -2.76 6.54 3.46
CA GLY A 99 -1.42 6.04 3.19
C GLY A 99 -0.78 6.73 1.99
N GLY A 100 0.54 6.90 2.02
CA GLY A 100 1.30 7.49 0.92
C GLY A 100 1.36 6.56 -0.29
N VAL A 101 2.10 5.47 -0.18
CA VAL A 101 2.07 4.34 -1.13
C VAL A 101 1.54 3.12 -0.39
N VAL A 102 0.52 2.49 -0.97
CA VAL A 102 -0.25 1.43 -0.35
C VAL A 102 -0.28 0.19 -1.23
N VAL A 103 -0.15 -0.98 -0.65
CA VAL A 103 -0.40 -2.26 -1.29
C VAL A 103 -1.57 -2.94 -0.59
N GLY A 104 -2.64 -3.21 -1.32
CA GLY A 104 -3.83 -3.89 -0.79
C GLY A 104 -4.95 -2.94 -0.30
N SER A 105 -5.89 -3.50 0.50
CA SER A 105 -6.01 -4.89 0.93
C SER A 105 -6.41 -5.87 -0.18
N GLU A 106 -6.99 -5.40 -1.27
CA GLU A 106 -7.43 -6.21 -2.42
C GLU A 106 -6.22 -6.58 -3.31
N MET A 107 -5.37 -7.51 -2.85
CA MET A 107 -4.13 -7.93 -3.52
C MET A 107 -4.14 -9.41 -3.93
N SER A 108 -5.33 -9.97 -4.17
CA SER A 108 -5.52 -11.41 -4.33
C SER A 108 -4.89 -12.01 -5.59
N GLY A 109 -4.66 -11.20 -6.62
CA GLY A 109 -3.92 -11.58 -7.83
C GLY A 109 -2.40 -11.45 -7.71
N GLY A 110 -1.91 -10.86 -6.60
CA GLY A 110 -0.50 -10.59 -6.36
C GLY A 110 -0.04 -9.20 -6.80
N VAL A 111 1.08 -8.74 -6.22
CA VAL A 111 1.79 -7.53 -6.62
C VAL A 111 3.28 -7.84 -6.64
N HIS A 112 3.97 -7.55 -7.73
CA HIS A 112 5.41 -7.80 -7.81
C HIS A 112 6.16 -6.83 -8.74
N ASP A 113 7.47 -6.76 -8.55
CA ASP A 113 8.35 -5.87 -9.29
C ASP A 113 7.88 -4.41 -9.20
N LEU A 114 7.64 -3.97 -7.95
CA LEU A 114 7.27 -2.61 -7.61
C LEU A 114 8.51 -1.81 -7.22
N PHE A 115 8.71 -0.68 -7.86
CA PHE A 115 9.79 0.27 -7.58
C PHE A 115 9.19 1.61 -7.16
N VAL A 116 9.55 2.09 -5.96
CA VAL A 116 9.14 3.40 -5.44
C VAL A 116 10.40 4.21 -5.13
N ASN A 117 10.52 5.38 -5.71
CA ASN A 117 11.71 6.19 -5.59
C ASN A 117 11.40 7.68 -5.44
N ASN A 118 12.15 8.36 -4.57
CA ASN A 118 12.10 9.81 -4.41
C ASN A 118 10.69 10.37 -4.24
N CYS A 119 9.93 9.83 -3.28
CA CYS A 119 8.57 10.26 -2.98
C CYS A 119 8.49 10.96 -1.61
N GLN A 120 7.48 11.80 -1.45
CA GLN A 120 7.21 12.53 -0.21
C GLN A 120 5.79 12.29 0.27
N PHE A 121 5.65 12.02 1.57
CA PHE A 121 4.35 11.84 2.21
C PHE A 121 4.20 12.85 3.33
N LEU A 122 3.17 13.67 3.27
CA LEU A 122 2.95 14.82 4.14
C LEU A 122 1.57 14.75 4.77
N ASP A 123 1.53 14.70 6.10
CA ASP A 123 0.27 14.68 6.87
C ASP A 123 -0.62 13.45 6.53
N THR A 124 -0.02 12.31 6.13
CA THR A 124 -0.75 11.05 5.90
C THR A 124 -0.92 10.28 7.20
N ASP A 125 -1.96 9.44 7.29
CA ASP A 125 -2.13 8.58 8.47
C ASP A 125 -1.00 7.55 8.57
N VAL A 126 -0.61 6.94 7.45
CA VAL A 126 0.49 5.97 7.35
C VAL A 126 1.39 6.38 6.17
N GLY A 127 2.69 6.17 6.29
CA GLY A 127 3.61 6.44 5.20
C GLY A 127 3.58 5.34 4.12
N LEU A 128 4.31 4.27 4.34
CA LEU A 128 4.31 3.06 3.49
C LEU A 128 3.39 2.02 4.14
N ARG A 129 2.36 1.57 3.41
CA ARG A 129 1.31 0.73 3.98
C ARG A 129 1.11 -0.55 3.17
N PHE A 130 1.41 -1.69 3.79
CA PHE A 130 1.14 -3.02 3.24
C PHE A 130 0.02 -3.66 4.07
N LYS A 131 -1.16 -3.83 3.50
CA LYS A 131 -2.34 -4.32 4.21
C LYS A 131 -3.01 -5.49 3.49
N THR A 132 -3.34 -6.53 4.26
CA THR A 132 -4.05 -7.71 3.75
C THR A 132 -4.74 -8.44 4.90
N ALA A 133 -5.48 -9.50 4.59
CA ALA A 133 -6.12 -10.36 5.57
C ALA A 133 -6.24 -11.80 5.07
N ARG A 134 -6.47 -12.73 6.00
CA ARG A 134 -6.89 -14.09 5.65
C ARG A 134 -8.08 -14.06 4.70
N GLY A 135 -8.11 -14.94 3.72
CA GLY A 135 -9.11 -14.96 2.65
C GLY A 135 -8.70 -14.21 1.39
N ARG A 136 -7.80 -13.22 1.48
CA ARG A 136 -7.28 -12.52 0.30
C ARG A 136 -6.45 -13.44 -0.58
N GLY A 137 -5.51 -14.21 0.01
CA GLY A 137 -4.48 -14.91 -0.77
C GLY A 137 -3.58 -13.91 -1.50
N GLY A 138 -2.90 -14.37 -2.52
CA GLY A 138 -1.95 -13.58 -3.32
C GLY A 138 -0.59 -13.40 -2.63
N VAL A 139 0.39 -13.00 -3.42
CA VAL A 139 1.77 -12.77 -2.99
C VAL A 139 2.19 -11.36 -3.35
N VAL A 140 2.75 -10.63 -2.39
CA VAL A 140 3.46 -9.38 -2.64
C VAL A 140 4.94 -9.64 -2.49
N GLU A 141 5.69 -9.43 -3.56
CA GLU A 141 7.12 -9.73 -3.58
C GLU A 141 7.91 -8.84 -4.53
N ASN A 142 9.23 -8.82 -4.36
CA ASN A 142 10.14 -8.03 -5.19
C ASN A 142 9.74 -6.55 -5.20
N VAL A 143 9.62 -5.97 -4.00
CA VAL A 143 9.29 -4.56 -3.81
C VAL A 143 10.55 -3.82 -3.40
N PHE A 144 10.87 -2.75 -4.11
CA PHE A 144 12.06 -1.93 -3.90
C PHE A 144 11.65 -0.48 -3.67
N ILE A 145 11.87 0.02 -2.47
CA ILE A 145 11.49 1.38 -2.05
C ILE A 145 12.73 2.09 -1.56
N ARG A 146 12.97 3.31 -2.05
CA ARG A 146 14.09 4.12 -1.60
C ARG A 146 13.85 5.61 -1.71
N ASP A 147 14.66 6.37 -0.97
CA ASP A 147 14.66 7.83 -1.02
C ASP A 147 13.27 8.41 -0.70
N ILE A 148 12.71 8.03 0.44
CA ILE A 148 11.39 8.46 0.89
C ILE A 148 11.54 9.48 2.01
N SER A 149 10.84 10.59 1.89
CA SER A 149 10.73 11.57 2.97
C SER A 149 9.28 11.69 3.47
N MET A 150 9.12 11.71 4.79
CA MET A 150 7.82 11.76 5.44
C MET A 150 7.80 12.86 6.49
N LYS A 151 6.64 13.48 6.66
CA LYS A 151 6.43 14.49 7.70
C LYS A 151 5.03 14.42 8.26
N ASN A 152 4.92 14.49 9.61
CA ASN A 152 3.65 14.48 10.34
C ASN A 152 2.80 13.26 10.00
N ILE A 153 3.35 12.07 10.18
CA ILE A 153 2.62 10.81 9.97
C ILE A 153 1.84 10.51 11.25
N ALA A 154 0.51 10.46 11.16
CA ALA A 154 -0.35 10.31 12.32
C ALA A 154 -0.22 8.95 13.02
N GLY A 155 0.18 7.93 12.30
CA GLY A 155 0.41 6.57 12.81
C GLY A 155 1.81 6.06 12.45
N GLU A 156 1.87 5.03 11.64
CA GLU A 156 3.12 4.34 11.33
C GLU A 156 3.83 4.92 10.09
N ALA A 157 5.13 5.20 10.21
CA ALA A 157 5.93 5.51 9.03
C ALA A 157 5.97 4.31 8.05
N ILE A 158 6.10 3.09 8.58
CA ILE A 158 6.09 1.85 7.78
C ILE A 158 5.19 0.83 8.48
N LEU A 159 4.16 0.35 7.79
CA LEU A 159 3.19 -0.62 8.29
C LEU A 159 3.09 -1.85 7.40
N PHE A 160 3.25 -3.02 8.00
CA PHE A 160 2.87 -4.31 7.44
C PHE A 160 1.76 -4.91 8.30
N ASP A 161 0.55 -5.07 7.76
CA ASP A 161 -0.61 -5.55 8.48
C ASP A 161 -1.34 -6.67 7.72
N MET A 162 -1.26 -7.89 8.24
CA MET A 162 -1.97 -9.06 7.72
C MET A 162 -3.28 -9.37 8.47
N TYR A 163 -3.74 -8.45 9.34
CA TYR A 163 -5.00 -8.56 10.08
C TYR A 163 -6.01 -7.47 9.72
N TYR A 164 -5.84 -6.86 8.55
CA TYR A 164 -6.68 -5.74 8.13
C TYR A 164 -8.17 -6.09 8.17
N GLN A 165 -8.96 -5.30 8.92
CA GLN A 165 -10.37 -5.57 9.22
C GLN A 165 -10.65 -6.89 9.97
N GLY A 166 -9.63 -7.56 10.46
CA GLY A 166 -9.75 -8.78 11.25
C GLY A 166 -9.60 -8.54 12.75
N LYS A 167 -9.74 -9.59 13.53
CA LYS A 167 -9.42 -9.54 14.96
C LYS A 167 -7.91 -9.59 15.13
N ASP A 168 -7.35 -8.48 15.59
CA ASP A 168 -5.92 -8.39 15.90
C ASP A 168 -5.62 -9.06 17.24
N PRO A 169 -4.79 -10.10 17.29
CA PRO A 169 -4.42 -10.73 18.55
C PRO A 169 -3.62 -9.80 19.47
N VAL A 170 -2.95 -8.78 18.92
CA VAL A 170 -2.15 -7.83 19.71
C VAL A 170 -3.01 -6.74 20.34
N ALA A 171 -4.12 -6.34 19.73
CA ALA A 171 -5.02 -5.33 20.27
C ALA A 171 -5.67 -5.72 21.60
N THR A 172 -5.59 -6.99 22.01
CA THR A 172 -6.12 -7.48 23.29
C THR A 172 -5.17 -7.33 24.46
N PHE A 173 -3.91 -6.92 24.26
CA PHE A 173 -2.93 -6.73 25.35
C PHE A 173 -3.25 -5.56 26.30
N GLY A 174 -4.15 -4.67 25.95
CA GLY A 174 -4.52 -3.50 26.77
C GLY A 174 -5.49 -3.74 27.92
N ASN A 175 -6.21 -4.87 27.97
CA ASN A 175 -7.30 -5.11 28.91
C ASN A 175 -7.11 -6.37 29.78
N GLY A 176 -6.07 -6.38 30.63
CA GLY A 176 -6.11 -7.25 31.81
C GLY A 176 -5.60 -8.68 31.66
N GLY A 177 -4.46 -8.89 31.06
CA GLY A 177 -3.57 -9.96 31.53
C GLY A 177 -3.72 -11.37 30.96
N GLU A 178 -4.57 -11.65 30.01
CA GLU A 178 -4.52 -12.93 29.29
C GLU A 178 -3.68 -12.82 28.01
N THR A 179 -2.69 -13.68 27.87
CA THR A 179 -1.95 -13.81 26.61
C THR A 179 -2.91 -14.18 25.50
N PRO A 180 -3.00 -13.43 24.40
CA PRO A 180 -3.92 -13.76 23.30
C PRO A 180 -3.60 -15.16 22.80
N LYS A 181 -4.61 -16.00 22.68
CA LYS A 181 -4.44 -17.32 22.09
C LYS A 181 -4.23 -17.16 20.59
N ILE A 182 -2.98 -17.26 20.17
CA ILE A 182 -2.63 -17.23 18.74
C ILE A 182 -3.20 -18.52 18.10
N GLU A 183 -4.20 -18.36 17.26
CA GLU A 183 -4.81 -19.46 16.54
C GLU A 183 -4.07 -19.70 15.21
N LEU A 184 -3.43 -20.88 15.09
CA LEU A 184 -2.87 -21.35 13.84
C LEU A 184 -4.01 -21.85 12.93
N VAL A 185 -4.11 -21.26 11.75
CA VAL A 185 -5.07 -21.66 10.73
C VAL A 185 -4.34 -22.40 9.62
N PRO A 186 -4.90 -23.48 9.03
CA PRO A 186 -4.27 -24.15 7.91
C PRO A 186 -3.99 -23.20 6.74
N VAL A 187 -2.80 -23.27 6.18
CA VAL A 187 -2.43 -22.53 4.96
C VAL A 187 -3.24 -23.05 3.79
N ASN A 188 -3.82 -22.14 3.03
CA ASN A 188 -4.61 -22.44 1.82
C ASN A 188 -4.47 -21.31 0.78
N GLU A 189 -5.22 -21.37 -0.31
CA GLU A 189 -5.18 -20.38 -1.38
C GLU A 189 -5.61 -18.97 -0.94
N GLY A 190 -6.30 -18.84 0.18
CA GLY A 190 -6.68 -17.57 0.80
C GLY A 190 -5.64 -17.01 1.75
N THR A 191 -4.52 -17.69 1.99
CA THR A 191 -3.46 -17.22 2.87
C THR A 191 -2.54 -16.27 2.11
N PRO A 192 -2.50 -14.97 2.44
CA PRO A 192 -1.65 -14.00 1.75
C PRO A 192 -0.19 -14.11 2.17
N GLN A 193 0.72 -13.59 1.35
CA GLN A 193 2.16 -13.54 1.64
C GLN A 193 2.75 -12.16 1.36
N PHE A 194 3.63 -11.69 2.26
CA PHE A 194 4.54 -10.58 2.05
C PHE A 194 5.98 -11.07 2.17
N LYS A 195 6.80 -10.89 1.13
CA LYS A 195 8.19 -11.32 1.12
C LYS A 195 9.06 -10.54 0.14
N ASN A 196 10.38 -10.62 0.30
CA ASN A 196 11.35 -9.98 -0.60
C ASN A 196 11.08 -8.48 -0.79
N ILE A 197 11.03 -7.73 0.31
CA ILE A 197 10.76 -6.29 0.30
C ILE A 197 11.98 -5.56 0.83
N PHE A 198 12.45 -4.60 0.07
CA PHE A 198 13.66 -3.82 0.33
C PHE A 198 13.29 -2.36 0.48
N ILE A 199 13.57 -1.76 1.64
CA ILE A 199 13.29 -0.36 1.95
C ILE A 199 14.59 0.28 2.41
N ASP A 200 15.04 1.30 1.69
CA ASP A 200 16.31 1.98 1.93
C ASP A 200 16.13 3.49 1.91
N ASN A 201 16.90 4.19 2.75
CA ASN A 201 16.94 5.64 2.83
C ASN A 201 15.54 6.26 3.02
N VAL A 202 14.97 6.08 4.22
CA VAL A 202 13.70 6.68 4.64
C VAL A 202 13.96 7.67 5.76
N ILE A 203 13.51 8.89 5.57
CA ILE A 203 13.55 9.94 6.59
C ILE A 203 12.09 10.28 6.95
N ALA A 204 11.71 10.07 8.20
CA ALA A 204 10.37 10.42 8.70
C ALA A 204 10.49 11.30 9.94
N LYS A 205 9.83 12.47 9.91
CA LYS A 205 9.79 13.40 11.03
C LYS A 205 8.36 13.57 11.54
N GLY A 206 8.16 13.26 12.82
CA GLY A 206 6.85 13.32 13.47
C GLY A 206 5.96 12.14 13.10
N ALA A 207 6.47 10.91 13.18
CA ALA A 207 5.66 9.70 13.11
C ALA A 207 5.34 9.21 14.52
N GLU A 208 4.09 8.77 14.78
CA GLU A 208 3.74 8.18 16.08
C GLU A 208 4.47 6.85 16.30
N THR A 209 4.60 6.06 15.27
CA THR A 209 5.29 4.76 15.28
C THR A 209 6.22 4.65 14.06
N GLY A 210 7.47 4.28 14.28
CA GLY A 210 8.43 4.13 13.19
C GLY A 210 8.12 2.94 12.28
N LEU A 211 7.90 1.77 12.88
CA LEU A 211 7.67 0.52 12.15
C LEU A 211 6.73 -0.39 12.93
N LEU A 212 5.71 -0.92 12.27
CA LEU A 212 4.85 -1.96 12.80
C LEU A 212 4.72 -3.11 11.80
N ILE A 213 5.02 -4.33 12.25
CA ILE A 213 4.93 -5.56 11.44
C ILE A 213 4.01 -6.56 12.15
N ARG A 214 2.87 -6.86 11.53
CA ARG A 214 1.88 -7.83 12.02
C ARG A 214 1.67 -8.93 10.99
N GLY A 215 2.45 -10.01 11.10
CA GLY A 215 2.34 -11.19 10.25
C GLY A 215 1.37 -12.24 10.78
N LEU A 216 0.88 -13.11 9.91
CA LEU A 216 0.10 -14.28 10.32
C LEU A 216 1.02 -15.35 10.92
N PRO A 217 0.62 -16.05 11.99
CA PRO A 217 1.46 -17.08 12.61
C PRO A 217 1.71 -18.27 11.67
N GLU A 218 0.76 -18.60 10.82
CA GLU A 218 0.87 -19.66 9.81
C GLU A 218 1.60 -19.22 8.53
N MET A 219 1.75 -17.90 8.31
CA MET A 219 2.43 -17.33 7.15
C MET A 219 3.18 -16.05 7.58
N PRO A 220 4.33 -16.19 8.24
CA PRO A 220 5.12 -15.03 8.66
C PRO A 220 5.58 -14.18 7.47
N ILE A 221 5.64 -12.88 7.69
CA ILE A 221 6.31 -11.95 6.78
C ILE A 221 7.82 -12.24 6.83
N HIS A 222 8.46 -12.39 5.69
CA HIS A 222 9.87 -12.75 5.65
C HIS A 222 10.67 -12.09 4.54
N HIS A 223 12.01 -12.07 4.67
CA HIS A 223 12.92 -11.41 3.74
C HIS A 223 12.57 -9.93 3.55
N ILE A 224 12.42 -9.23 4.68
CA ILE A 224 12.27 -7.78 4.73
C ILE A 224 13.65 -7.19 5.05
N TYR A 225 14.13 -6.32 4.19
CA TYR A 225 15.44 -5.68 4.30
C TYR A 225 15.23 -4.18 4.47
N LEU A 226 15.67 -3.67 5.60
CA LEU A 226 15.55 -2.26 5.99
C LEU A 226 16.94 -1.68 6.19
N SER A 227 17.24 -0.57 5.56
CA SER A 227 18.52 0.13 5.69
C SER A 227 18.36 1.64 5.66
N ASN A 228 19.25 2.35 6.33
CA ASN A 228 19.30 3.81 6.34
C ASN A 228 17.95 4.46 6.71
N LEU A 229 17.37 4.04 7.84
CA LEU A 229 16.12 4.60 8.36
C LEU A 229 16.45 5.66 9.42
N ASP A 230 15.94 6.87 9.25
CA ASP A 230 15.99 7.99 10.19
C ASP A 230 14.56 8.41 10.52
N ILE A 231 14.02 7.89 11.60
CA ILE A 231 12.60 8.05 11.97
C ILE A 231 12.52 8.65 13.37
N GLU A 232 11.91 9.83 13.45
CA GLU A 232 11.73 10.63 14.67
C GLU A 232 10.26 10.86 15.00
#